data_2c145852f312f024b563609f578cf03a
#
_entry.id   2c145852f312f024b563609f578cf03a
#
_cell.length_a   1.000
_cell.length_b   1.000
_cell.length_c   1.000
_cell.angle_alpha   90.00
_cell.angle_beta   90.00
_cell.angle_gamma   90.00
#
_symmetry.space_group_name_H-M   'P 1'
#
loop_
_entity.id
_entity.type
_entity.pdbx_description
1 polymer ?
#
loop_
_entity_poly.entity_id
_entity_poly.type
_entity_poly.pdbx_seq_one_letter_code
_entity_poly.pdbx_strand_id
1 'polypeptide(L)'
;GEAIEQPIYDFLTCTRQKETLHVEPRKVIIIEGILELSDKELCKLMDLKIFVDADPDARLIRVMQRDVVERGRTAEAVMERYMRVLKPMHLEFIEPAKRYADLIIPQGGYNKKAIEILKMYIEKIVGR
;
A
#
# COMPACT_ATOMS: atom_id res chain seq x y z
N GLY A 1 -7.15 -10.78 20.10
CA GLY A 1 -6.06 -10.73 19.15
C GLY A 1 -4.97 -11.69 19.56
N GLU A 2 -4.40 -12.35 18.56
CA GLU A 2 -3.26 -13.25 18.74
C GLU A 2 -2.06 -12.63 18.04
N ALA A 3 -0.86 -12.90 18.54
CA ALA A 3 0.38 -12.53 17.88
C ALA A 3 0.55 -13.34 16.59
N ILE A 4 1.23 -12.77 15.59
CA ILE A 4 1.49 -13.43 14.31
C ILE A 4 2.97 -13.40 13.97
N GLU A 5 3.42 -14.37 13.16
CA GLU A 5 4.73 -14.37 12.53
C GLU A 5 4.61 -13.78 11.12
N GLN A 6 4.97 -12.51 10.98
CA GLN A 6 4.92 -11.80 9.71
C GLN A 6 6.10 -12.24 8.83
N PRO A 7 5.84 -12.71 7.59
CA PRO A 7 6.93 -13.05 6.68
C PRO A 7 7.71 -11.81 6.23
N ILE A 8 9.03 -11.95 6.14
CA ILE A 8 9.92 -10.92 5.57
C ILE A 8 10.17 -11.25 4.10
N TYR A 9 10.03 -10.24 3.24
CA TYR A 9 10.22 -10.38 1.79
C TYR A 9 11.50 -9.68 1.34
N ASP A 10 12.33 -10.41 0.61
CA ASP A 10 13.54 -9.87 -0.01
C ASP A 10 13.21 -9.40 -1.45
N PHE A 11 13.30 -8.11 -1.69
CA PHE A 11 13.02 -7.50 -3.00
C PHE A 11 14.14 -7.70 -4.03
N LEU A 12 15.35 -8.07 -3.61
CA LEU A 12 16.46 -8.35 -4.53
C LEU A 12 16.33 -9.75 -5.12
N THR A 13 16.06 -10.72 -4.26
CA THR A 13 15.89 -12.14 -4.68
C THR A 13 14.45 -12.46 -5.09
N CYS A 14 13.50 -11.56 -4.82
CA CYS A 14 12.07 -11.77 -5.04
C CYS A 14 11.50 -13.00 -4.31
N THR A 15 12.02 -13.30 -3.12
CA THR A 15 11.62 -14.46 -2.31
C THR A 15 11.28 -14.06 -0.87
N ARG A 16 10.55 -14.94 -0.16
CA ARG A 16 10.40 -14.83 1.30
C ARG A 16 11.67 -15.31 1.98
N GLN A 17 12.10 -14.58 3.00
CA GLN A 17 13.16 -15.02 3.88
C GLN A 17 12.66 -16.16 4.79
N LYS A 18 13.60 -16.88 5.42
CA LYS A 18 13.25 -17.91 6.40
C LYS A 18 12.84 -17.32 7.74
N GLU A 19 13.40 -16.16 8.04
CA GLU A 19 13.13 -15.38 9.24
C GLU A 19 11.75 -14.72 9.13
N THR A 20 11.09 -14.57 10.27
CA THR A 20 9.81 -13.87 10.42
C THR A 20 9.96 -12.75 11.44
N LEU A 21 9.04 -11.81 11.39
CA LEU A 21 8.91 -10.78 12.40
C LEU A 21 7.73 -11.13 13.32
N HIS A 22 8.00 -11.31 14.62
CA HIS A 22 6.96 -11.49 15.62
C HIS A 22 6.20 -10.16 15.84
N VAL A 23 4.89 -10.18 15.60
CA VAL A 23 4.04 -8.98 15.70
C VAL A 23 2.96 -9.24 16.75
N GLU A 24 3.02 -8.48 17.84
CA GLU A 24 2.03 -8.49 18.91
C GLU A 24 0.74 -7.75 18.50
N PRO A 25 -0.42 -8.20 18.97
CA PRO A 25 -1.68 -7.50 18.71
C PRO A 25 -1.69 -6.11 19.34
N ARG A 26 -2.25 -5.15 18.63
CA ARG A 26 -2.39 -3.75 19.05
C ARG A 26 -3.83 -3.28 18.84
N LYS A 27 -4.21 -2.19 19.53
CA LYS A 27 -5.54 -1.57 19.37
C LYS A 27 -5.79 -1.05 17.96
N VAL A 28 -4.73 -0.66 17.26
CA VAL A 28 -4.77 -0.23 15.85
C VAL A 28 -3.80 -1.07 15.07
N ILE A 29 -4.28 -1.64 13.97
CA ILE A 29 -3.49 -2.37 12.99
C ILE A 29 -3.68 -1.66 11.65
N ILE A 30 -2.59 -1.26 11.03
CA ILE A 30 -2.61 -0.68 9.68
C ILE A 30 -2.03 -1.72 8.72
N ILE A 31 -2.84 -2.11 7.75
CA ILE A 31 -2.42 -2.98 6.65
C ILE A 31 -2.25 -2.08 5.43
N GLU A 32 -1.10 -2.15 4.78
CA GLU A 32 -0.83 -1.38 3.57
C GLU A 32 -0.44 -2.28 2.40
N GLY A 33 -0.84 -1.90 1.21
CA GLY A 33 -0.49 -2.56 -0.02
C GLY A 33 -1.35 -2.07 -1.19
N ILE A 34 -1.25 -2.77 -2.31
CA ILE A 34 -1.89 -2.35 -3.57
C ILE A 34 -3.13 -3.17 -3.94
N LEU A 35 -3.36 -4.31 -3.31
CA LEU A 35 -4.47 -5.23 -3.63
C LEU A 35 -5.44 -5.46 -2.47
N GLU A 36 -5.19 -4.88 -1.30
CA GLU A 36 -5.96 -5.13 -0.07
C GLU A 36 -7.45 -4.81 -0.26
N LEU A 37 -7.76 -3.71 -0.95
CA LEU A 37 -9.15 -3.32 -1.22
C LEU A 37 -9.80 -4.14 -2.34
N SER A 38 -9.03 -4.95 -3.06
CA SER A 38 -9.57 -5.87 -4.07
C SER A 38 -10.02 -7.20 -3.44
N ASP A 39 -9.56 -7.52 -2.25
CA ASP A 39 -9.96 -8.72 -1.51
C ASP A 39 -11.20 -8.42 -0.65
N LYS A 40 -12.33 -9.00 -1.07
CA LYS A 40 -13.63 -8.77 -0.40
C LYS A 40 -13.68 -9.34 1.02
N GLU A 41 -13.00 -10.45 1.27
CA GLU A 41 -13.00 -11.07 2.60
C GLU A 41 -12.14 -10.25 3.56
N LEU A 42 -10.98 -9.78 3.11
CA LEU A 42 -10.15 -8.87 3.88
C LEU A 42 -10.87 -7.55 4.16
N CYS A 43 -11.58 -6.98 3.18
CA CYS A 43 -12.35 -5.74 3.35
C CYS A 43 -13.43 -5.83 4.44
N LYS A 44 -14.02 -7.02 4.66
CA LYS A 44 -15.01 -7.23 5.73
C LYS A 44 -14.42 -7.14 7.14
N LEU A 45 -13.12 -7.34 7.27
CA LEU A 45 -12.40 -7.28 8.54
C LEU A 45 -11.87 -5.87 8.86
N MET A 46 -11.96 -4.94 7.92
CA MET A 46 -11.45 -3.58 8.08
C MET A 46 -12.53 -2.65 8.63
N ASP A 47 -12.21 -1.92 9.71
CA ASP A 47 -13.05 -0.86 10.26
C ASP A 47 -13.01 0.41 9.42
N LEU A 48 -11.90 0.66 8.73
CA LEU A 48 -11.71 1.81 7.86
C LEU A 48 -10.86 1.44 6.64
N LYS A 49 -11.39 1.71 5.46
CA LYS A 49 -10.76 1.44 4.17
C LYS A 49 -10.36 2.76 3.50
N ILE A 50 -9.08 2.92 3.24
CA ILE A 50 -8.53 4.17 2.68
C ILE A 50 -7.87 3.85 1.34
N PHE A 51 -8.25 4.59 0.31
CA PHE A 51 -7.53 4.59 -0.96
C PHE A 51 -6.64 5.83 -1.04
N VAL A 52 -5.33 5.60 -1.17
CA VAL A 52 -4.34 6.67 -1.33
C VAL A 52 -4.15 6.92 -2.83
N ASP A 53 -4.71 8.01 -3.31
CA ASP A 53 -4.70 8.36 -4.73
C ASP A 53 -3.46 9.17 -5.10
N ALA A 54 -2.93 8.92 -6.29
CA ALA A 54 -1.82 9.66 -6.87
C ALA A 54 -1.88 9.62 -8.39
N ASP A 55 -1.50 10.70 -9.03
CA ASP A 55 -1.48 10.81 -10.48
C ASP A 55 -0.56 9.75 -11.12
N PRO A 56 -0.91 9.22 -12.30
CA PRO A 56 -0.16 8.16 -12.95
C PRO A 56 1.31 8.51 -13.21
N ASP A 57 1.61 9.75 -13.60
CA ASP A 57 2.96 10.25 -13.80
C ASP A 57 3.76 10.32 -12.51
N ALA A 58 3.15 10.81 -11.42
CA ALA A 58 3.79 10.82 -10.10
C ALA A 58 4.09 9.40 -9.60
N ARG A 59 3.20 8.43 -9.85
CA ARG A 59 3.44 7.02 -9.53
C ARG A 59 4.60 6.44 -10.34
N LEU A 60 4.64 6.73 -11.65
CA LEU A 60 5.72 6.28 -12.50
C LEU A 60 7.08 6.83 -12.05
N ILE A 61 7.15 8.14 -11.77
CA ILE A 61 8.38 8.79 -11.30
C ILE A 61 8.88 8.13 -9.99
N ARG A 62 7.99 7.89 -9.03
CA ARG A 62 8.35 7.22 -7.76
C ARG A 62 8.86 5.79 -7.98
N VAL A 63 8.21 5.03 -8.86
CA VAL A 63 8.64 3.67 -9.19
C VAL A 63 10.02 3.70 -9.86
N MET A 64 10.25 4.63 -10.79
CA MET A 64 11.55 4.77 -11.45
C MET A 64 12.65 5.12 -10.44
N GLN A 65 12.45 6.14 -9.60
CA GLN A 65 13.41 6.53 -8.58
C GLN A 65 13.77 5.36 -7.67
N ARG A 66 12.78 4.69 -7.11
CA ARG A 66 12.98 3.55 -6.21
C ARG A 66 13.69 2.38 -6.90
N ASP A 67 13.18 1.95 -8.06
CA ASP A 67 13.65 0.72 -8.69
C ASP A 67 15.05 0.89 -9.33
N VAL A 68 15.39 2.10 -9.80
CA VAL A 68 16.73 2.39 -10.31
C VAL A 68 17.74 2.54 -9.15
N VAL A 69 17.41 3.35 -8.13
CA VAL A 69 18.35 3.67 -7.05
C VAL A 69 18.49 2.54 -6.04
N GLU A 70 17.35 1.96 -5.60
CA GLU A 70 17.34 1.01 -4.48
C GLU A 70 17.42 -0.46 -4.94
N ARG A 71 16.97 -0.76 -6.18
CA ARG A 71 16.87 -2.14 -6.70
C ARG A 71 17.79 -2.43 -7.88
N GLY A 72 18.64 -1.46 -8.26
CA GLY A 72 19.66 -1.61 -9.30
C GLY A 72 19.11 -1.93 -10.70
N ARG A 73 17.87 -1.58 -10.99
CA ARG A 73 17.26 -1.79 -12.32
C ARG A 73 17.66 -0.67 -13.28
N THR A 74 17.67 -0.96 -14.59
CA THR A 74 17.83 0.09 -15.59
C THR A 74 16.52 0.85 -15.80
N ALA A 75 16.60 2.11 -16.23
CA ALA A 75 15.42 2.92 -16.54
C ALA A 75 14.55 2.28 -17.64
N GLU A 76 15.18 1.70 -18.67
CA GLU A 76 14.51 1.00 -19.75
C GLU A 76 13.69 -0.19 -19.24
N ALA A 77 14.29 -1.02 -18.37
CA ALA A 77 13.61 -2.18 -17.78
C ALA A 77 12.42 -1.77 -16.91
N VAL A 78 12.54 -0.64 -16.18
CA VAL A 78 11.43 -0.11 -15.36
C VAL A 78 10.31 0.41 -16.25
N MET A 79 10.62 1.14 -17.33
CA MET A 79 9.63 1.66 -18.29
C MET A 79 8.91 0.52 -19.00
N GLU A 80 9.63 -0.49 -19.49
CA GLU A 80 9.04 -1.66 -20.14
C GLU A 80 8.08 -2.39 -19.19
N ARG A 81 8.52 -2.65 -17.97
CA ARG A 81 7.69 -3.29 -16.93
C ARG A 81 6.46 -2.46 -16.60
N TYR A 82 6.61 -1.14 -16.52
CA TYR A 82 5.48 -0.25 -16.25
C TYR A 82 4.41 -0.36 -17.34
N MET A 83 4.81 -0.30 -18.60
CA MET A 83 3.86 -0.37 -19.72
C MET A 83 3.23 -1.75 -19.88
N ARG A 84 4.02 -2.82 -19.72
CA ARG A 84 3.57 -4.20 -19.94
C ARG A 84 2.76 -4.76 -18.77
N VAL A 85 3.07 -4.37 -17.54
CA VAL A 85 2.53 -5.01 -16.35
C VAL A 85 1.85 -4.02 -15.41
N LEU A 86 2.60 -3.00 -14.92
CA LEU A 86 2.10 -2.20 -13.80
C LEU A 86 0.89 -1.34 -14.18
N LYS A 87 0.92 -0.71 -15.34
CA LYS A 87 -0.20 0.12 -15.82
C LYS A 87 -1.46 -0.70 -16.13
N PRO A 88 -1.41 -1.81 -16.89
CA PRO A 88 -2.58 -2.67 -17.09
C PRO A 88 -3.14 -3.21 -15.78
N MET A 89 -2.30 -3.77 -14.91
CA MET A 89 -2.72 -4.31 -13.61
C MET A 89 -3.34 -3.24 -12.70
N HIS A 90 -2.82 -2.02 -12.74
CA HIS A 90 -3.41 -0.91 -12.00
C HIS A 90 -4.84 -0.62 -12.47
N LEU A 91 -5.04 -0.53 -13.79
CA LEU A 91 -6.36 -0.24 -14.37
C LEU A 91 -7.36 -1.38 -14.15
N GLU A 92 -6.88 -2.62 -14.13
CA GLU A 92 -7.74 -3.80 -13.98
C GLU A 92 -8.11 -4.09 -12.52
N PHE A 93 -7.17 -3.95 -11.58
CA PHE A 93 -7.36 -4.39 -10.19
C PHE A 93 -7.39 -3.24 -9.18
N ILE A 94 -6.49 -2.25 -9.32
CA ILE A 94 -6.28 -1.25 -8.28
C ILE A 94 -7.29 -0.10 -8.43
N GLU A 95 -7.39 0.49 -9.61
CA GLU A 95 -8.31 1.61 -9.85
C GLU A 95 -9.79 1.26 -9.57
N PRO A 96 -10.30 0.09 -9.98
CA PRO A 96 -11.66 -0.31 -9.64
C PRO A 96 -11.90 -0.52 -8.15
N ALA A 97 -10.85 -0.87 -7.37
CA ALA A 97 -10.95 -1.07 -5.93
C ALA A 97 -11.20 0.22 -5.15
N LYS A 98 -10.94 1.38 -5.74
CA LYS A 98 -11.25 2.71 -5.20
C LYS A 98 -12.72 2.84 -4.74
N ARG A 99 -13.65 2.15 -5.39
CA ARG A 99 -15.08 2.14 -5.02
C ARG A 99 -15.38 1.50 -3.66
N TYR A 100 -14.47 0.70 -3.15
CA TYR A 100 -14.62 0.01 -1.85
C TYR A 100 -14.01 0.79 -0.70
N ALA A 101 -13.33 1.90 -0.99
CA ALA A 101 -12.77 2.76 0.04
C ALA A 101 -13.85 3.61 0.73
N ASP A 102 -13.73 3.77 2.04
CA ASP A 102 -14.54 4.69 2.83
C ASP A 102 -14.01 6.13 2.70
N LEU A 103 -12.71 6.28 2.43
CA LEU A 103 -12.03 7.56 2.27
C LEU A 103 -11.00 7.49 1.13
N ILE A 104 -10.99 8.51 0.28
CA ILE A 104 -9.95 8.68 -0.76
C ILE A 104 -9.08 9.87 -0.38
N ILE A 105 -7.77 9.65 -0.26
CA ILE A 105 -6.78 10.67 0.05
C ILE A 105 -6.04 11.05 -1.23
N PRO A 106 -6.32 12.21 -1.83
CA PRO A 106 -5.59 12.67 -3.01
C PRO A 106 -4.16 13.10 -2.65
N GLN A 107 -3.26 13.08 -3.63
CA GLN A 107 -1.86 13.48 -3.51
C GLN A 107 -1.02 12.58 -2.56
N GLY A 108 -1.57 11.47 -2.12
CA GLY A 108 -0.85 10.53 -1.28
C GLY A 108 -0.40 11.10 0.06
N GLY A 109 0.79 10.71 0.52
CA GLY A 109 1.37 11.15 1.78
C GLY A 109 1.74 12.63 1.86
N TYR A 110 1.61 13.40 0.79
CA TYR A 110 1.84 14.85 0.78
C TYR A 110 0.61 15.65 1.25
N ASN A 111 -0.57 15.03 1.31
CA ASN A 111 -1.78 15.67 1.82
C ASN A 111 -1.80 15.73 3.35
N LYS A 112 -1.06 16.70 3.91
CA LYS A 112 -0.89 16.87 5.35
C LYS A 112 -2.23 17.04 6.07
N LYS A 113 -3.20 17.75 5.46
CA LYS A 113 -4.52 17.96 6.06
C LYS A 113 -5.33 16.67 6.20
N ALA A 114 -5.32 15.83 5.17
CA ALA A 114 -5.98 14.53 5.25
C ALA A 114 -5.33 13.63 6.31
N ILE A 115 -4.00 13.67 6.41
CA ILE A 115 -3.25 12.92 7.43
C ILE A 115 -3.58 13.42 8.85
N GLU A 116 -3.67 14.74 9.07
CA GLU A 116 -4.08 15.31 10.37
C GLU A 116 -5.48 14.85 10.77
N ILE A 117 -6.44 14.89 9.84
CA ILE A 117 -7.83 14.44 10.09
C ILE A 117 -7.85 12.95 10.44
N LEU A 118 -7.12 12.12 9.68
CA LEU A 118 -7.03 10.70 9.93
C LEU A 118 -6.40 10.40 11.31
N LYS A 119 -5.34 11.12 11.66
CA LYS A 119 -4.69 11.01 12.97
C LYS A 119 -5.67 11.32 14.10
N MET A 120 -6.38 12.43 14.03
CA MET A 120 -7.39 12.81 15.03
C MET A 120 -8.51 11.75 15.15
N TYR A 121 -8.94 11.19 14.01
CA TYR A 121 -9.95 10.12 14.00
C TYR A 121 -9.45 8.87 14.72
N ILE A 122 -8.23 8.43 14.42
CA ILE A 122 -7.61 7.25 15.07
C ILE A 122 -7.43 7.50 16.57
N GLU A 123 -6.91 8.65 16.97
CA GLU A 123 -6.73 9.02 18.39
C GLU A 123 -8.05 8.99 19.15
N LYS A 124 -9.13 9.47 18.55
CA LYS A 124 -10.47 9.43 19.15
C LYS A 124 -10.98 8.00 19.36
N ILE A 125 -10.70 7.09 18.42
CA ILE A 125 -11.12 5.68 18.54
C ILE A 125 -10.29 4.97 19.61
N VAL A 126 -8.99 5.18 19.62
CA VAL A 126 -8.06 4.50 20.56
C VAL A 126 -8.20 5.02 21.99
N GLY A 127 -8.55 6.29 22.15
CA GLY A 127 -8.75 6.93 23.45
C GLY A 127 -10.09 6.60 24.13
N ARG A 128 -10.97 5.87 23.42
CA ARG A 128 -12.20 5.29 23.99
C ARG A 128 -11.95 3.89 24.53
#